data_a623ad4d281f5c6aa67aa60a4782d0ec
#
_entry.id   a623ad4d281f5c6aa67aa60a4782d0ec
#
_cell.length_a   1.000
_cell.length_b   1.000
_cell.length_c   1.000
_cell.angle_alpha   90.00
_cell.angle_beta   90.00
_cell.angle_gamma   90.00
#
_symmetry.space_group_name_H-M   'P 1'
#
loop_
_entity.id
_entity.type
_entity.pdbx_description
1 polymer ?
#
loop_
_entity_poly.entity_id
_entity_poly.type
_entity_poly.pdbx_seq_one_letter_code
_entity_poly.pdbx_strand_id
1 'polypeptide(L)'
;MKVYLDVCCLCRPFDDQKLNRIHLEAEAVKEILIRCTQGWTLVVSDAIIFEISRIPDKTRMRKVQKLIDLAKEHVAITKDVSKRYHEFLEIGIDPADALHLACAESAGAILLTTDDTVIKIINRNSNQIPSGVNNPVQWLMEVNNHAGKDIE
;
A
#
# COMPACT_ATOMS: atom_id res chain seq x y z
N MET A 1 -0.25 -6.38 12.62
CA MET A 1 0.32 -6.18 11.26
C MET A 1 0.22 -4.73 10.85
N LYS A 2 1.24 -4.24 10.14
CA LYS A 2 1.25 -2.90 9.59
C LYS A 2 1.15 -2.97 8.07
N VAL A 3 0.22 -2.24 7.48
CA VAL A 3 0.00 -2.20 6.03
C VAL A 3 0.11 -0.78 5.51
N TYR A 4 0.69 -0.66 4.33
CA TYR A 4 0.81 0.59 3.59
C TYR A 4 0.11 0.39 2.24
N LEU A 5 -1.02 1.05 2.06
CA LEU A 5 -1.80 0.98 0.82
C LEU A 5 -1.41 2.15 -0.07
N ASP A 6 -0.93 1.89 -1.29
CA ASP A 6 -0.70 2.98 -2.22
C ASP A 6 -2.03 3.60 -2.70
N VAL A 7 -1.94 4.73 -3.40
CA VAL A 7 -3.15 5.46 -3.81
C VAL A 7 -4.02 4.64 -4.76
N CYS A 8 -3.43 3.81 -5.62
CA CYS A 8 -4.22 2.97 -6.52
C CYS A 8 -5.06 1.94 -5.74
N CYS A 9 -4.55 1.40 -4.65
CA CYS A 9 -5.34 0.54 -3.75
C CYS A 9 -6.48 1.32 -3.08
N LEU A 10 -6.17 2.49 -2.55
CA LEU A 10 -7.17 3.33 -1.87
C LEU A 10 -8.28 3.79 -2.81
N CYS A 11 -7.99 3.89 -4.11
CA CYS A 11 -8.96 4.27 -5.12
C CYS A 11 -9.85 3.12 -5.59
N ARG A 12 -9.42 1.86 -5.42
CA ARG A 12 -10.15 0.70 -5.96
C ARG A 12 -11.63 0.64 -5.55
N PRO A 13 -12.04 0.94 -4.31
CA PRO A 13 -13.44 0.95 -3.93
C PRO A 13 -14.32 1.92 -4.75
N PHE A 14 -13.70 2.91 -5.39
CA PHE A 14 -14.38 3.96 -6.16
C PHE A 14 -14.20 3.80 -7.67
N ASP A 15 -13.48 2.77 -8.12
CA ASP A 15 -13.29 2.43 -9.52
C ASP A 15 -14.49 1.62 -10.06
N ASP A 16 -14.51 1.35 -11.37
CA ASP A 16 -15.59 0.61 -12.00
C ASP A 16 -15.63 -0.86 -11.55
N GLN A 17 -16.58 -1.18 -10.68
CA GLN A 17 -16.73 -2.50 -10.09
C GLN A 17 -17.22 -3.58 -11.06
N LYS A 18 -17.56 -3.22 -12.29
CA LYS A 18 -17.94 -4.19 -13.34
C LYS A 18 -16.76 -5.00 -13.82
N LEU A 19 -15.53 -4.48 -13.66
CA LEU A 19 -14.31 -5.19 -14.01
C LEU A 19 -13.95 -6.13 -12.84
N ASN A 20 -13.87 -7.43 -13.10
CA ASN A 20 -13.68 -8.45 -12.06
C ASN A 20 -12.45 -8.22 -11.19
N ARG A 21 -11.32 -7.90 -11.80
CA ARG A 21 -10.09 -7.65 -11.05
C ARG A 21 -10.24 -6.44 -10.11
N ILE A 22 -10.79 -5.34 -10.61
CA ILE A 22 -11.01 -4.13 -9.80
C ILE A 22 -11.95 -4.44 -8.64
N HIS A 23 -13.01 -5.19 -8.89
CA HIS A 23 -13.96 -5.57 -7.84
C HIS A 23 -13.28 -6.42 -6.75
N LEU A 24 -12.49 -7.42 -7.12
CA LEU A 24 -11.78 -8.26 -6.17
C LEU A 24 -10.76 -7.45 -5.35
N GLU A 25 -10.03 -6.56 -6.00
CA GLU A 25 -9.07 -5.69 -5.32
C GLU A 25 -9.78 -4.72 -4.38
N ALA A 26 -10.92 -4.16 -4.79
CA ALA A 26 -11.73 -3.29 -3.94
C ALA A 26 -12.24 -4.00 -2.69
N GLU A 27 -12.73 -5.23 -2.84
CA GLU A 27 -13.21 -6.02 -1.71
C GLU A 27 -12.07 -6.35 -0.74
N ALA A 28 -10.89 -6.70 -1.26
CA ALA A 28 -9.72 -6.95 -0.42
C ALA A 28 -9.29 -5.69 0.34
N VAL A 29 -9.25 -4.53 -0.32
CA VAL A 29 -8.89 -3.26 0.32
C VAL A 29 -9.88 -2.91 1.43
N LYS A 30 -11.18 -3.08 1.20
CA LYS A 30 -12.21 -2.84 2.22
C LYS A 30 -12.00 -3.74 3.44
N GLU A 31 -11.73 -5.03 3.22
CA GLU A 31 -11.48 -5.97 4.31
C GLU A 31 -10.24 -5.60 5.11
N ILE A 32 -9.16 -5.22 4.43
CA ILE A 32 -7.93 -4.76 5.08
C ILE A 32 -8.20 -3.53 5.94
N LEU A 33 -8.95 -2.55 5.42
CA LEU A 33 -9.30 -1.34 6.15
C LEU A 33 -10.15 -1.66 7.40
N ILE A 34 -11.08 -2.60 7.29
CA ILE A 34 -11.87 -3.06 8.44
C ILE A 34 -10.94 -3.65 9.51
N ARG A 35 -10.00 -4.49 9.12
CA ARG A 35 -9.04 -5.08 10.06
C ARG A 35 -8.12 -4.02 10.68
N CYS A 36 -7.87 -2.92 9.99
CA CYS A 36 -7.13 -1.79 10.55
C CYS A 36 -7.92 -1.06 11.67
N THR A 37 -9.24 -1.26 11.75
CA THR A 37 -10.02 -0.80 12.90
C THR A 37 -10.07 -1.83 14.04
N GLN A 38 -9.52 -3.03 13.83
CA GLN A 38 -9.63 -4.18 14.73
C GLN A 38 -8.26 -4.71 15.20
N GLY A 39 -7.23 -3.90 15.12
CA GLY A 39 -5.90 -4.29 15.63
C GLY A 39 -4.75 -4.19 14.64
N TRP A 40 -5.01 -4.22 13.34
CA TRP A 40 -3.98 -3.91 12.35
C TRP A 40 -3.75 -2.40 12.30
N THR A 41 -2.61 -1.97 11.77
CA THR A 41 -2.25 -0.56 11.63
C THR A 41 -2.16 -0.18 10.17
N LEU A 42 -2.98 0.79 9.77
CA LEU A 42 -2.81 1.46 8.48
C LEU A 42 -1.75 2.53 8.65
N VAL A 43 -0.72 2.47 7.82
CA VAL A 43 0.34 3.47 7.76
C VAL A 43 0.09 4.38 6.58
N VAL A 44 0.14 5.68 6.81
CA VAL A 44 0.03 6.71 5.77
C VAL A 44 1.34 7.52 5.77
N SER A 45 1.63 8.19 4.67
CA SER A 45 2.82 9.03 4.54
C SER A 45 2.49 10.38 3.93
N ASP A 46 3.43 11.32 4.02
CA ASP A 46 3.35 12.60 3.31
C ASP A 46 3.18 12.39 1.80
N ALA A 47 3.80 11.34 1.25
CA ALA A 47 3.67 11.02 -0.17
C ALA A 47 2.23 10.63 -0.55
N ILE A 48 1.58 9.81 0.28
CA ILE A 48 0.17 9.43 0.10
C ILE A 48 -0.74 10.65 0.17
N ILE A 49 -0.56 11.47 1.19
CA ILE A 49 -1.36 12.68 1.40
C ILE A 49 -1.22 13.62 0.19
N PHE A 50 0.00 13.80 -0.30
CA PHE A 50 0.28 14.64 -1.46
C PHE A 50 -0.41 14.10 -2.72
N GLU A 51 -0.26 12.81 -3.02
CA GLU A 51 -0.88 12.21 -4.20
C GLU A 51 -2.41 12.30 -4.17
N ILE A 52 -3.02 12.05 -3.01
CA ILE A 52 -4.48 12.17 -2.86
C ILE A 52 -4.92 13.60 -3.14
N SER A 53 -4.16 14.60 -2.65
CA SER A 53 -4.48 16.02 -2.88
C SER A 53 -4.47 16.41 -4.35
N ARG A 54 -3.84 15.61 -5.22
CA ARG A 54 -3.74 15.85 -6.66
C ARG A 54 -4.76 15.10 -7.49
N ILE A 55 -5.66 14.36 -6.88
CA ILE A 55 -6.75 13.69 -7.59
C ILE A 55 -7.67 14.79 -8.18
N PRO A 56 -7.87 14.79 -9.52
CA PRO A 56 -8.63 15.88 -10.19
C PRO A 56 -10.09 15.97 -9.77
N ASP A 57 -10.77 14.84 -9.61
CA ASP A 57 -12.16 14.79 -9.16
C ASP A 57 -12.21 15.02 -7.65
N LYS A 58 -12.72 16.17 -7.24
CA LYS A 58 -12.77 16.56 -5.82
C LYS A 58 -13.65 15.66 -4.97
N THR A 59 -14.73 15.12 -5.52
CA THR A 59 -15.60 14.19 -4.81
C THR A 59 -14.85 12.88 -4.53
N ARG A 60 -14.15 12.34 -5.52
CA ARG A 60 -13.29 11.16 -5.38
C ARG A 60 -12.17 11.41 -4.37
N MET A 61 -11.51 12.55 -4.49
CA MET A 61 -10.43 12.95 -3.57
C MET A 61 -10.91 12.92 -2.10
N ARG A 62 -12.08 13.51 -1.82
CA ARG A 62 -12.64 13.53 -0.46
C ARG A 62 -12.97 12.14 0.06
N LYS A 63 -13.48 11.26 -0.79
CA LYS A 63 -13.77 9.88 -0.41
C LYS A 63 -12.50 9.12 -0.04
N VAL A 64 -11.44 9.29 -0.82
CA VAL A 64 -10.15 8.67 -0.56
C VAL A 64 -9.52 9.24 0.71
N GLN A 65 -9.59 10.56 0.90
CA GLN A 65 -9.11 11.21 2.13
C GLN A 65 -9.77 10.66 3.39
N LYS A 66 -11.05 10.31 3.32
CA LYS A 66 -11.74 9.72 4.46
C LYS A 66 -11.19 8.34 4.83
N LEU A 67 -10.73 7.57 3.86
CA LEU A 67 -10.13 6.26 4.13
C LEU A 67 -8.86 6.38 4.96
N ILE A 68 -8.02 7.38 4.68
CA ILE A 68 -6.76 7.55 5.41
C ILE A 68 -6.95 8.13 6.82
N ASP A 69 -8.14 8.59 7.18
CA ASP A 69 -8.46 8.93 8.56
C ASP A 69 -8.38 7.72 9.50
N LEU A 70 -8.43 6.50 8.94
CA LEU A 70 -8.25 5.26 9.70
C LEU A 70 -6.78 5.00 10.07
N ALA A 71 -5.84 5.74 9.48
CA ALA A 71 -4.41 5.54 9.73
C ALA A 71 -4.06 5.88 11.18
N LYS A 72 -3.27 5.01 11.79
CA LYS A 72 -2.76 5.19 13.16
C LYS A 72 -1.29 5.58 13.19
N GLU A 73 -0.61 5.51 12.05
CA GLU A 73 0.80 5.84 11.95
C GLU A 73 1.04 6.66 10.69
N HIS A 74 1.83 7.72 10.83
CA HIS A 74 2.15 8.66 9.76
C HIS A 74 3.65 8.73 9.57
N VAL A 75 4.12 8.57 8.34
CA VAL A 75 5.54 8.63 7.98
C VAL A 75 5.84 9.95 7.29
N ALA A 76 6.70 10.75 7.91
CA ALA A 76 7.24 11.96 7.28
C ALA A 76 8.43 11.61 6.39
N ILE A 77 8.70 12.45 5.40
CA ILE A 77 9.85 12.29 4.52
C ILE A 77 11.09 12.81 5.25
N THR A 78 11.77 11.92 5.95
CA THR A 78 13.02 12.21 6.67
C THR A 78 14.23 12.04 5.75
N LYS A 79 15.41 12.39 6.27
CA LYS A 79 16.68 12.14 5.55
C LYS A 79 16.90 10.65 5.29
N ASP A 80 16.53 9.78 6.25
CA ASP A 80 16.68 8.33 6.09
C ASP A 80 15.74 7.79 5.01
N VAL A 81 14.49 8.25 4.98
CA VAL A 81 13.53 7.89 3.93
C VAL A 81 14.04 8.36 2.58
N SER A 82 14.53 9.61 2.49
CA SER A 82 15.08 10.16 1.25
C SER A 82 16.30 9.38 0.76
N LYS A 83 17.19 8.98 1.65
CA LYS A 83 18.36 8.17 1.31
C LYS A 83 17.93 6.82 0.71
N ARG A 84 16.99 6.16 1.35
CA ARG A 84 16.50 4.86 0.89
C ARG A 84 15.77 5.00 -0.44
N TYR A 85 15.02 6.07 -0.62
CA TYR A 85 14.37 6.43 -1.88
C TYR A 85 15.39 6.49 -3.03
N HIS A 86 16.51 7.18 -2.84
CA HIS A 86 17.56 7.26 -3.86
C HIS A 86 18.19 5.91 -4.17
N GLU A 87 18.39 5.06 -3.17
CA GLU A 87 18.86 3.68 -3.37
C GLU A 87 17.91 2.88 -4.25
N PHE A 88 16.59 3.03 -4.04
CA PHE A 88 15.58 2.35 -4.86
C PHE A 88 15.54 2.86 -6.30
N LEU A 89 15.79 4.15 -6.52
CA LEU A 89 15.92 4.69 -7.87
C LEU A 89 17.08 4.04 -8.64
N GLU A 90 18.19 3.78 -7.98
CA GLU A 90 19.36 3.12 -8.57
C GLU A 90 19.06 1.68 -8.99
N ILE A 91 18.15 1.01 -8.32
CA ILE A 91 17.72 -0.35 -8.67
C ILE A 91 16.80 -0.34 -9.90
N GLY A 92 16.23 0.81 -10.25
CA GLY A 92 15.33 0.96 -11.40
C GLY A 92 13.85 1.05 -11.04
N ILE A 93 13.54 1.31 -9.77
CA ILE A 93 12.15 1.53 -9.34
C ILE A 93 11.75 2.98 -9.69
N ASP A 94 10.55 3.15 -10.26
CA ASP A 94 10.05 4.47 -10.62
C ASP A 94 9.93 5.39 -9.39
N PRO A 95 10.11 6.72 -9.56
CA PRO A 95 10.18 7.66 -8.43
C PRO A 95 9.00 7.59 -7.45
N ALA A 96 7.77 7.56 -7.94
CA ALA A 96 6.60 7.50 -7.07
C ALA A 96 6.60 6.22 -6.23
N ASP A 97 6.85 5.07 -6.87
CA ASP A 97 6.87 3.77 -6.22
C ASP A 97 8.05 3.64 -5.25
N ALA A 98 9.21 4.17 -5.63
CA ALA A 98 10.40 4.19 -4.78
C ALA A 98 10.15 4.96 -3.49
N LEU A 99 9.44 6.08 -3.56
CA LEU A 99 9.13 6.88 -2.37
C LEU A 99 8.14 6.15 -1.44
N HIS A 100 7.10 5.54 -2.00
CA HIS A 100 6.16 4.75 -1.21
C HIS A 100 6.85 3.56 -0.54
N LEU A 101 7.72 2.87 -1.28
CA LEU A 101 8.46 1.74 -0.73
C LEU A 101 9.37 2.16 0.42
N ALA A 102 10.07 3.29 0.28
CA ALA A 102 10.91 3.82 1.34
C ALA A 102 10.11 4.17 2.59
N CYS A 103 8.94 4.78 2.41
CA CYS A 103 8.03 5.11 3.52
C CYS A 103 7.51 3.84 4.21
N ALA A 104 7.06 2.86 3.45
CA ALA A 104 6.56 1.60 3.99
C ALA A 104 7.64 0.86 4.77
N GLU A 105 8.83 0.76 4.21
CA GLU A 105 9.98 0.11 4.85
C GLU A 105 10.33 0.79 6.16
N SER A 106 10.34 2.12 6.20
CA SER A 106 10.70 2.88 7.41
C SER A 106 9.72 2.61 8.56
N ALA A 107 8.48 2.30 8.26
CA ALA A 107 7.45 1.99 9.25
C ALA A 107 7.37 0.49 9.59
N GLY A 108 8.11 -0.36 8.88
CA GLY A 108 7.99 -1.81 9.02
C GLY A 108 6.67 -2.34 8.48
N ALA A 109 6.09 -1.67 7.47
CA ALA A 109 4.82 -2.04 6.86
C ALA A 109 5.03 -2.75 5.52
N ILE A 110 4.10 -3.64 5.16
CA ILE A 110 4.06 -4.22 3.82
C ILE A 110 3.46 -3.19 2.84
N LEU A 111 4.10 -2.99 1.70
CA LEU A 111 3.54 -2.18 0.62
C LEU A 111 2.56 -3.01 -0.19
N LEU A 112 1.33 -2.57 -0.27
CA LEU A 112 0.30 -3.20 -1.10
C LEU A 112 0.00 -2.30 -2.29
N THR A 113 0.05 -2.87 -3.48
CA THR A 113 -0.17 -2.16 -4.74
C THR A 113 -0.92 -3.03 -5.73
N THR A 114 -1.64 -2.40 -6.65
CA THR A 114 -2.31 -3.10 -7.76
C THR A 114 -1.46 -3.11 -9.04
N ASP A 115 -0.27 -2.52 -9.00
CA ASP A 115 0.64 -2.43 -10.15
C ASP A 115 1.55 -3.66 -10.22
N ASP A 116 1.25 -4.57 -11.15
CA ASP A 116 2.02 -5.81 -11.33
C ASP A 116 3.47 -5.57 -11.71
N THR A 117 3.75 -4.49 -12.44
CA THR A 117 5.11 -4.16 -12.86
C THR A 117 5.99 -3.81 -11.65
N VAL A 118 5.45 -3.03 -10.73
CA VAL A 118 6.13 -2.68 -9.47
C VAL A 118 6.41 -3.93 -8.65
N ILE A 119 5.41 -4.80 -8.52
CA ILE A 119 5.56 -6.06 -7.76
C ILE A 119 6.69 -6.91 -8.35
N LYS A 120 6.75 -7.04 -9.66
CA LYS A 120 7.80 -7.82 -10.34
C LYS A 120 9.19 -7.24 -10.11
N ILE A 121 9.34 -5.93 -10.24
CA ILE A 121 10.64 -5.26 -10.06
C ILE A 121 11.13 -5.43 -8.62
N ILE A 122 10.25 -5.22 -7.64
CA ILE A 122 10.60 -5.34 -6.23
C ILE A 122 10.96 -6.80 -5.89
N ASN A 123 10.19 -7.77 -6.38
CA ASN A 123 10.46 -9.19 -6.11
C ASN A 123 11.77 -9.67 -6.73
N ARG A 124 12.17 -9.13 -7.88
CA ARG A 124 13.48 -9.44 -8.51
C ARG A 124 14.66 -8.95 -7.67
N ASN A 125 14.43 -7.97 -6.80
CA ASN A 125 15.45 -7.36 -5.96
C ASN A 125 15.18 -7.64 -4.47
N SER A 126 14.54 -8.75 -4.15
CA SER A 126 14.10 -9.09 -2.79
C SER A 126 15.24 -9.15 -1.76
N ASN A 127 16.45 -9.48 -2.20
CA ASN A 127 17.64 -9.47 -1.32
C ASN A 127 18.05 -8.06 -0.88
N GLN A 128 17.67 -7.03 -1.63
CA GLN A 128 17.94 -5.62 -1.30
C GLN A 128 16.72 -4.90 -0.72
N ILE A 129 15.55 -5.54 -0.76
CA ILE A 129 14.28 -4.96 -0.35
C ILE A 129 13.57 -5.95 0.58
N PRO A 130 13.95 -6.00 1.87
CA PRO A 130 13.40 -7.00 2.80
C PRO A 130 11.94 -6.76 3.20
N SER A 131 11.44 -5.54 3.09
CA SER A 131 10.08 -5.20 3.52
C SER A 131 8.98 -5.82 2.64
N GLY A 132 9.28 -6.09 1.36
CA GLY A 132 8.36 -6.76 0.46
C GLY A 132 7.22 -5.91 -0.07
N VAL A 133 6.54 -6.47 -1.07
CA VAL A 133 5.39 -5.87 -1.76
C VAL A 133 4.43 -6.98 -2.17
N ASN A 134 3.15 -6.69 -2.24
CA ASN A 134 2.17 -7.64 -2.77
C ASN A 134 0.93 -6.91 -3.30
N ASN A 135 0.13 -7.65 -4.06
CA ASN A 135 -1.23 -7.26 -4.42
C ASN A 135 -2.13 -7.46 -3.20
N PRO A 136 -3.11 -6.59 -2.93
CA PRO A 136 -3.96 -6.71 -1.75
C PRO A 136 -4.77 -8.01 -1.70
N VAL A 137 -5.23 -8.53 -2.83
CA VAL A 137 -5.96 -9.82 -2.89
C VAL A 137 -5.05 -10.97 -2.50
N GLN A 138 -3.90 -11.06 -3.17
CA GLN A 138 -2.92 -12.12 -2.94
C GLN A 138 -2.45 -12.12 -1.49
N TRP A 139 -2.09 -10.96 -0.97
CA TRP A 139 -1.61 -10.82 0.40
C TRP A 139 -2.66 -11.23 1.42
N LEU A 140 -3.91 -10.78 1.24
CA LEU A 140 -5.01 -11.11 2.15
C LEU A 140 -5.28 -12.62 2.17
N MET A 141 -5.22 -13.27 1.01
CA MET A 141 -5.35 -14.73 0.91
C MET A 141 -4.24 -15.44 1.68
N GLU A 142 -3.00 -15.00 1.52
CA GLU A 142 -1.86 -15.57 2.23
C GLU A 142 -2.00 -15.43 3.75
N VAL A 143 -2.40 -14.25 4.21
CA VAL A 143 -2.61 -13.98 5.64
C VAL A 143 -3.73 -14.85 6.20
N ASN A 144 -4.84 -15.00 5.48
CA ASN A 144 -5.96 -15.83 5.90
C ASN A 144 -5.58 -17.32 5.94
N ASN A 145 -4.78 -17.79 4.98
CA ASN A 145 -4.31 -19.17 4.96
C ASN A 145 -3.39 -19.48 6.15
N HIS A 146 -2.49 -18.55 6.50
CA HIS A 146 -1.63 -18.71 7.67
C HIS A 146 -2.44 -18.72 8.97
N ALA A 147 -3.41 -17.83 9.10
CA ALA A 147 -4.30 -17.82 10.27
C ALA A 147 -5.08 -19.12 10.40
N GLY A 148 -5.55 -19.70 9.29
CA GLY A 148 -6.22 -20.99 9.26
C GLY A 148 -5.34 -22.15 9.68
N LYS A 149 -4.04 -22.12 9.31
CA LYS A 149 -3.08 -23.14 9.73
C LYS A 149 -2.71 -23.04 11.22
N ASP A 150 -2.67 -21.83 11.75
CA ASP A 150 -2.36 -21.61 13.16
C ASP A 150 -3.49 -22.08 14.09
N ILE A 151 -4.70 -22.22 13.57
CA ILE A 151 -5.87 -22.70 14.32
C ILE A 151 -5.96 -24.23 14.31
N GLU A 152 -5.39 -24.86 13.31
CA GLU A 152 -5.33 -26.32 13.17
C GLU A 152 -4.12 -26.92 13.93
#